data_2fc1e766b434ffe3e07d5483a6714b60
#
_entry.id   2fc1e766b434ffe3e07d5483a6714b60
#
_cell.length_a   1.000
_cell.length_b   1.000
_cell.length_c   1.000
_cell.angle_alpha   90.00
_cell.angle_beta   90.00
_cell.angle_gamma   90.00
#
_symmetry.space_group_name_H-M   'P 1'
#
loop_
_entity.id
_entity.type
_entity.pdbx_description
1 polymer ?
#
loop_
_entity_poly.entity_id
_entity_poly.type
_entity_poly.pdbx_seq_one_letter_code
_entity_poly.pdbx_strand_id
1 'polypeptide(L)'
;MLSRTIDRSVLRLYNTGLRTYAQAAKKQYDIVVVGGGIVGTASAREILLRHPSLKVAVVEKEHKLAFHQSGHNSGVIHAGIYYKPGSLKAKLCVEGLHLSYKYFDEKNIPYKKVGKLIVATNDVEVERLNDLYKRSLANNVPDVQLVDAKRIKEIEPYCQGLKAIWSPHTGIVDWGLVTEYYGKDFRQAGGDVHLNFEVAKFEESKDPNYPIVVKSKRNETVQSKYILTCGGLQSDKVAELTGCSPLPKIVPFRGEYLLLNPDKCHLVKGNIYPVPDPRFPFLGVHFTPRMDGSVWLGPNAVLAFKREGYKWSDINLFELFDAIKFPGFIKMALKYVGAGMQEMAKSALIPLQVKELQKFIPDVQDYDVKRGPAGVRAQALDNDGNLVDDFVFDQGKGDNALAKNILHCRNAPSPGATSSLAIAKMIADKLENQFNIK
;
A
#
# COMPACT_ATOMS: atom_id res chain seq x y z
N MET A 1 64.89 13.93 -45.63
CA MET A 1 63.57 14.37 -46.11
C MET A 1 62.69 13.15 -46.42
N LEU A 2 61.78 12.76 -45.55
CA LEU A 2 60.81 11.74 -45.82
C LEU A 2 59.41 12.28 -45.38
N SER A 3 58.72 12.76 -46.41
CA SER A 3 57.31 13.21 -46.28
C SER A 3 56.42 12.01 -46.12
N ARG A 4 55.77 11.84 -44.95
CA ARG A 4 54.69 10.89 -44.74
C ARG A 4 53.41 11.59 -45.14
N THR A 5 52.88 11.25 -46.29
CA THR A 5 51.51 11.55 -46.72
C THR A 5 50.54 10.69 -45.93
N ILE A 6 49.78 11.28 -45.01
CA ILE A 6 48.69 10.61 -44.32
C ILE A 6 47.52 10.46 -45.30
N ASP A 7 47.17 9.22 -45.61
CA ASP A 7 46.10 8.87 -46.51
C ASP A 7 44.74 9.38 -45.97
N ARG A 8 44.11 10.26 -46.73
CA ARG A 8 42.80 10.84 -46.42
C ARG A 8 41.63 9.84 -46.42
N SER A 9 41.85 8.61 -46.87
CA SER A 9 40.86 7.54 -46.85
C SER A 9 40.64 6.97 -45.45
N VAL A 10 41.70 6.96 -44.58
CA VAL A 10 41.63 6.48 -43.19
C VAL A 10 40.84 7.45 -42.30
N LEU A 11 40.90 8.75 -42.55
CA LEU A 11 40.13 9.76 -41.82
C LEU A 11 38.64 9.77 -42.17
N ARG A 12 38.24 9.25 -43.33
CA ARG A 12 36.80 9.08 -43.69
C ARG A 12 36.19 7.89 -43.02
N LEU A 13 36.91 6.82 -42.75
CA LEU A 13 36.40 5.61 -42.04
C LEU A 13 36.23 5.87 -40.56
N TYR A 14 37.03 6.77 -39.94
CA TYR A 14 36.85 7.14 -38.53
C TYR A 14 35.67 8.09 -38.30
N ASN A 15 35.29 8.92 -39.29
CA ASN A 15 34.12 9.82 -39.15
C ASN A 15 32.79 9.22 -39.54
N THR A 16 32.73 8.04 -40.17
CA THR A 16 31.50 7.32 -40.44
C THR A 16 31.15 6.30 -39.34
N GLY A 17 32.11 5.94 -38.48
CA GLY A 17 31.89 5.02 -37.34
C GLY A 17 31.25 5.66 -36.10
N LEU A 18 31.09 6.99 -36.07
CA LEU A 18 30.56 7.72 -34.89
C LEU A 18 29.13 8.24 -35.04
N ARG A 19 28.38 7.78 -36.05
CA ARG A 19 26.97 8.19 -36.28
C ARG A 19 26.00 7.05 -36.51
N THR A 20 26.17 5.97 -35.80
CA THR A 20 25.06 5.05 -35.54
C THR A 20 24.99 4.79 -34.04
N TYR A 21 24.67 5.83 -33.25
CA TYR A 21 23.81 5.57 -32.10
C TYR A 21 22.54 5.01 -32.71
N ALA A 22 22.40 3.70 -32.73
CA ALA A 22 21.12 3.08 -32.99
C ALA A 22 20.14 3.81 -32.10
N GLN A 23 19.18 4.53 -32.72
CA GLN A 23 18.10 5.19 -32.02
C GLN A 23 17.38 4.04 -31.32
N ALA A 24 17.63 3.87 -30.01
CA ALA A 24 17.04 2.78 -29.23
C ALA A 24 15.54 2.82 -29.54
N ALA A 25 15.00 1.70 -30.00
CA ALA A 25 13.61 1.65 -30.42
C ALA A 25 12.76 2.27 -29.33
N LYS A 26 11.98 3.29 -29.68
CA LYS A 26 11.14 4.00 -28.70
C LYS A 26 10.21 2.99 -28.07
N LYS A 27 10.33 2.81 -26.75
CA LYS A 27 9.43 1.94 -25.98
C LYS A 27 8.05 2.62 -25.94
N GLN A 28 7.11 2.12 -26.73
CA GLN A 28 5.76 2.68 -26.91
C GLN A 28 4.72 1.73 -26.39
N TYR A 29 3.81 2.23 -25.55
CA TYR A 29 2.78 1.47 -24.86
C TYR A 29 1.42 2.12 -25.02
N ASP A 30 0.36 1.33 -25.05
CA ASP A 30 -1.00 1.84 -24.96
C ASP A 30 -1.26 2.41 -23.57
N ILE A 31 -0.80 1.69 -22.52
CA ILE A 31 -0.93 2.14 -21.12
C ILE A 31 0.41 1.97 -20.39
N VAL A 32 0.83 3.00 -19.67
CA VAL A 32 1.91 2.91 -18.68
C VAL A 32 1.33 3.07 -17.28
N VAL A 33 1.59 2.07 -16.42
CA VAL A 33 1.22 2.09 -15.00
C VAL A 33 2.45 2.52 -14.19
N VAL A 34 2.33 3.61 -13.45
CA VAL A 34 3.39 4.15 -12.59
C VAL A 34 3.22 3.63 -11.17
N GLY A 35 4.13 2.77 -10.73
CA GLY A 35 4.16 2.15 -9.41
C GLY A 35 3.96 0.64 -9.45
N GLY A 36 5.00 -0.09 -9.01
CA GLY A 36 5.04 -1.56 -8.92
C GLY A 36 4.58 -2.11 -7.57
N GLY A 37 3.76 -1.36 -6.85
CA GLY A 37 3.06 -1.85 -5.66
C GLY A 37 1.86 -2.72 -6.01
N ILE A 38 1.18 -3.27 -4.99
CA ILE A 38 0.11 -4.26 -5.17
C ILE A 38 -1.07 -3.71 -5.99
N VAL A 39 -1.42 -2.44 -5.83
CA VAL A 39 -2.52 -1.82 -6.59
C VAL A 39 -2.12 -1.66 -8.06
N GLY A 40 -0.91 -1.15 -8.35
CA GLY A 40 -0.44 -0.95 -9.73
C GLY A 40 -0.27 -2.26 -10.48
N THR A 41 0.35 -3.27 -9.86
CA THR A 41 0.55 -4.59 -10.50
C THR A 41 -0.75 -5.35 -10.70
N ALA A 42 -1.68 -5.32 -9.71
CA ALA A 42 -3.00 -5.91 -9.87
C ALA A 42 -3.79 -5.23 -11.00
N SER A 43 -3.74 -3.89 -11.09
CA SER A 43 -4.42 -3.13 -12.15
C SER A 43 -3.82 -3.41 -13.52
N ALA A 44 -2.50 -3.42 -13.65
CA ALA A 44 -1.82 -3.75 -14.91
C ALA A 44 -2.19 -5.18 -15.39
N ARG A 45 -2.21 -6.13 -14.46
CA ARG A 45 -2.64 -7.50 -14.72
C ARG A 45 -4.10 -7.56 -15.19
N GLU A 46 -5.03 -6.91 -14.49
CA GLU A 46 -6.45 -6.88 -14.82
C GLU A 46 -6.70 -6.28 -16.21
N ILE A 47 -6.00 -5.18 -16.53
CA ILE A 47 -6.08 -4.54 -17.86
C ILE A 47 -5.71 -5.52 -18.97
N LEU A 48 -4.58 -6.25 -18.84
CA LEU A 48 -4.18 -7.22 -19.87
C LEU A 48 -5.06 -8.47 -19.92
N LEU A 49 -5.67 -8.86 -18.82
CA LEU A 49 -6.64 -9.97 -18.82
C LEU A 49 -7.91 -9.60 -19.60
N ARG A 50 -8.35 -8.35 -19.51
CA ARG A 50 -9.51 -7.85 -20.25
C ARG A 50 -9.18 -7.51 -21.72
N HIS A 51 -8.00 -6.96 -21.94
CA HIS A 51 -7.54 -6.44 -23.24
C HIS A 51 -6.18 -7.01 -23.63
N PRO A 52 -6.10 -8.29 -24.04
CA PRO A 52 -4.82 -8.96 -24.33
C PRO A 52 -4.03 -8.36 -25.50
N SER A 53 -4.67 -7.55 -26.34
CA SER A 53 -4.02 -6.88 -27.49
C SER A 53 -3.27 -5.60 -27.11
N LEU A 54 -3.51 -5.04 -25.92
CA LEU A 54 -2.87 -3.81 -25.49
C LEU A 54 -1.39 -4.05 -25.11
N LYS A 55 -0.56 -3.08 -25.44
CA LYS A 55 0.82 -3.00 -24.94
C LYS A 55 0.83 -2.23 -23.63
N VAL A 56 1.06 -2.92 -22.54
CA VAL A 56 1.03 -2.33 -21.19
C VAL A 56 2.40 -2.46 -20.53
N ALA A 57 2.87 -1.39 -19.88
CA ALA A 57 4.07 -1.42 -19.06
C ALA A 57 3.80 -0.96 -17.63
N VAL A 58 4.54 -1.54 -16.68
CA VAL A 58 4.67 -1.04 -15.31
C VAL A 58 6.06 -0.42 -15.17
N VAL A 59 6.13 0.82 -14.70
CA VAL A 59 7.39 1.49 -14.31
C VAL A 59 7.46 1.59 -12.79
N GLU A 60 8.57 1.11 -12.21
CA GLU A 60 8.80 1.09 -10.76
C GLU A 60 10.16 1.70 -10.44
N LYS A 61 10.20 2.59 -9.44
CA LYS A 61 11.41 3.31 -9.05
C LYS A 61 12.45 2.42 -8.39
N GLU A 62 12.02 1.36 -7.73
CA GLU A 62 12.88 0.44 -7.02
C GLU A 62 13.40 -0.70 -7.91
N HIS A 63 14.36 -1.45 -7.39
CA HIS A 63 14.96 -2.59 -8.08
C HIS A 63 14.08 -3.84 -8.10
N LYS A 64 12.93 -3.83 -7.41
CA LYS A 64 11.95 -4.91 -7.37
C LYS A 64 10.54 -4.39 -7.14
N LEU A 65 9.54 -5.19 -7.49
CA LEU A 65 8.15 -4.94 -7.13
C LEU A 65 7.92 -5.06 -5.61
N ALA A 66 6.85 -4.50 -5.11
CA ALA A 66 6.44 -4.58 -3.70
C ALA A 66 7.45 -4.03 -2.68
N PHE A 67 8.39 -3.21 -3.09
CA PHE A 67 9.50 -2.78 -2.21
C PHE A 67 9.02 -1.97 -1.00
N HIS A 68 7.95 -1.20 -1.13
CA HIS A 68 7.43 -0.33 -0.07
C HIS A 68 6.22 -0.93 0.66
N GLN A 69 5.10 -0.22 0.77
CA GLN A 69 3.92 -0.60 1.57
C GLN A 69 3.43 -2.02 1.30
N SER A 70 3.53 -2.50 0.07
CA SER A 70 3.09 -3.85 -0.31
C SER A 70 3.93 -4.96 0.33
N GLY A 71 5.21 -4.72 0.58
CA GLY A 71 6.13 -5.62 1.30
C GLY A 71 6.29 -5.28 2.79
N HIS A 72 5.77 -4.13 3.27
CA HIS A 72 5.94 -3.63 4.63
C HIS A 72 4.58 -3.41 5.31
N ASN A 73 3.85 -4.50 5.57
CA ASN A 73 2.52 -4.49 6.18
C ASN A 73 2.32 -5.67 7.14
N SER A 74 1.17 -5.70 7.80
CA SER A 74 0.85 -6.77 8.77
C SER A 74 0.67 -8.16 8.17
N GLY A 75 0.46 -8.29 6.86
CA GLY A 75 0.15 -9.57 6.21
C GLY A 75 -1.27 -10.07 6.40
N VAL A 76 -2.14 -9.30 7.04
CA VAL A 76 -3.52 -9.72 7.34
C VAL A 76 -4.40 -9.67 6.10
N ILE A 77 -5.18 -10.73 5.88
CA ILE A 77 -6.27 -10.79 4.92
C ILE A 77 -7.53 -10.39 5.67
N HIS A 78 -7.98 -9.15 5.46
CA HIS A 78 -9.09 -8.56 6.22
C HIS A 78 -10.46 -9.02 5.72
N ALA A 79 -11.44 -9.12 6.64
CA ALA A 79 -12.79 -9.57 6.31
C ALA A 79 -13.84 -8.44 6.14
N GLY A 80 -13.49 -7.17 6.37
CA GLY A 80 -14.43 -6.05 6.15
C GLY A 80 -15.19 -5.54 7.36
N ILE A 81 -14.84 -5.96 8.59
CA ILE A 81 -15.60 -5.72 9.84
C ILE A 81 -15.74 -4.23 10.17
N TYR A 82 -14.66 -3.44 10.00
CA TYR A 82 -14.55 -2.08 10.55
C TYR A 82 -15.24 -0.99 9.73
N TYR A 83 -15.48 -1.23 8.45
CA TYR A 83 -15.83 -0.19 7.48
C TYR A 83 -17.31 0.20 7.56
N LYS A 84 -17.60 1.46 7.20
CA LYS A 84 -18.97 1.97 7.14
C LYS A 84 -19.77 1.15 6.11
N PRO A 85 -20.93 0.60 6.48
CA PRO A 85 -21.76 -0.13 5.53
C PRO A 85 -22.09 0.72 4.29
N GLY A 86 -22.04 0.07 3.13
CA GLY A 86 -22.27 0.72 1.83
C GLY A 86 -21.07 1.49 1.25
N SER A 87 -20.00 1.72 2.02
CA SER A 87 -18.78 2.37 1.50
C SER A 87 -18.02 1.47 0.51
N LEU A 88 -17.23 2.09 -0.38
CA LEU A 88 -16.35 1.34 -1.29
C LEU A 88 -15.37 0.45 -0.51
N LYS A 89 -14.82 0.94 0.60
CA LYS A 89 -13.92 0.14 1.46
C LYS A 89 -14.57 -1.15 1.95
N ALA A 90 -15.82 -1.10 2.39
CA ALA A 90 -16.55 -2.28 2.86
C ALA A 90 -16.77 -3.28 1.71
N LYS A 91 -17.31 -2.81 0.59
CA LYS A 91 -17.60 -3.65 -0.59
C LYS A 91 -16.35 -4.31 -1.15
N LEU A 92 -15.32 -3.50 -1.43
CA LEU A 92 -14.07 -3.98 -2.02
C LEU A 92 -13.27 -4.88 -1.07
N CYS A 93 -13.44 -4.71 0.26
CA CYS A 93 -12.77 -5.60 1.22
C CYS A 93 -13.39 -7.01 1.23
N VAL A 94 -14.72 -7.10 1.29
CA VAL A 94 -15.42 -8.40 1.28
C VAL A 94 -15.24 -9.12 -0.06
N GLU A 95 -15.38 -8.40 -1.18
CA GLU A 95 -15.08 -8.96 -2.51
C GLU A 95 -13.61 -9.40 -2.60
N GLY A 96 -12.70 -8.54 -2.15
CA GLY A 96 -11.25 -8.80 -2.17
C GLY A 96 -10.84 -10.00 -1.33
N LEU A 97 -11.49 -10.23 -0.18
CA LEU A 97 -11.29 -11.43 0.64
C LEU A 97 -11.53 -12.70 -0.19
N HIS A 98 -12.67 -12.80 -0.88
CA HIS A 98 -13.02 -13.98 -1.68
C HIS A 98 -12.10 -14.13 -2.89
N LEU A 99 -11.83 -13.02 -3.61
CA LEU A 99 -10.94 -13.02 -4.77
C LEU A 99 -9.51 -13.40 -4.38
N SER A 100 -9.03 -12.94 -3.22
CA SER A 100 -7.69 -13.26 -2.74
C SER A 100 -7.54 -14.75 -2.47
N TYR A 101 -8.44 -15.37 -1.72
CA TYR A 101 -8.35 -16.80 -1.44
C TYR A 101 -8.45 -17.64 -2.71
N LYS A 102 -9.40 -17.31 -3.62
CA LYS A 102 -9.49 -17.97 -4.93
C LYS A 102 -8.16 -17.88 -5.69
N TYR A 103 -7.56 -16.70 -5.75
CA TYR A 103 -6.29 -16.48 -6.44
C TYR A 103 -5.13 -17.25 -5.78
N PHE A 104 -5.08 -17.30 -4.45
CA PHE A 104 -4.04 -18.02 -3.74
C PHE A 104 -4.11 -19.52 -4.00
N ASP A 105 -5.32 -20.08 -3.99
CA ASP A 105 -5.55 -21.50 -4.31
C ASP A 105 -5.16 -21.81 -5.77
N GLU A 106 -5.57 -20.97 -6.74
CA GLU A 106 -5.22 -21.11 -8.16
C GLU A 106 -3.71 -21.04 -8.44
N LYS A 107 -2.99 -20.22 -7.66
CA LYS A 107 -1.55 -19.99 -7.86
C LYS A 107 -0.66 -20.74 -6.87
N ASN A 108 -1.23 -21.53 -5.97
CA ASN A 108 -0.54 -22.22 -4.88
C ASN A 108 0.29 -21.25 -4.02
N ILE A 109 -0.25 -20.06 -3.74
CA ILE A 109 0.38 -19.09 -2.84
C ILE A 109 0.07 -19.51 -1.40
N PRO A 110 1.08 -19.70 -0.55
CA PRO A 110 0.86 -20.13 0.83
C PRO A 110 0.16 -19.02 1.64
N TYR A 111 -0.90 -19.40 2.35
CA TYR A 111 -1.63 -18.56 3.29
C TYR A 111 -2.15 -19.40 4.46
N LYS A 112 -2.63 -18.75 5.53
CA LYS A 112 -3.28 -19.44 6.66
C LYS A 112 -4.56 -18.70 7.06
N LYS A 113 -5.67 -19.41 7.21
CA LYS A 113 -6.91 -18.91 7.80
C LYS A 113 -6.83 -19.02 9.32
N VAL A 114 -6.09 -18.15 9.95
CA VAL A 114 -5.86 -18.17 11.40
C VAL A 114 -6.98 -17.53 12.21
N GLY A 115 -7.93 -16.87 11.54
CA GLY A 115 -9.00 -16.15 12.20
C GLY A 115 -8.58 -14.84 12.85
N LYS A 116 -9.58 -14.15 13.43
CA LYS A 116 -9.40 -12.92 14.20
C LYS A 116 -10.39 -12.83 15.33
N LEU A 117 -9.90 -12.57 16.54
CA LEU A 117 -10.69 -12.07 17.65
C LEU A 117 -10.56 -10.55 17.74
N ILE A 118 -11.69 -9.85 17.88
CA ILE A 118 -11.73 -8.44 18.29
C ILE A 118 -12.28 -8.45 19.70
N VAL A 119 -11.45 -8.15 20.68
CA VAL A 119 -11.70 -8.46 22.09
C VAL A 119 -12.04 -7.20 22.86
N ALA A 120 -13.14 -7.22 23.59
CA ALA A 120 -13.53 -6.21 24.58
C ALA A 120 -13.05 -6.63 25.97
N THR A 121 -12.37 -5.72 26.67
CA THR A 121 -11.79 -5.94 27.99
C THR A 121 -12.53 -5.21 29.11
N ASN A 122 -13.47 -4.34 28.76
CA ASN A 122 -14.32 -3.57 29.68
C ASN A 122 -15.71 -3.31 29.07
N ASP A 123 -16.67 -2.84 29.88
CA ASP A 123 -18.06 -2.67 29.48
C ASP A 123 -18.25 -1.67 28.35
N VAL A 124 -17.50 -0.57 28.33
CA VAL A 124 -17.55 0.43 27.24
C VAL A 124 -17.12 -0.19 25.91
N GLU A 125 -16.10 -1.04 25.94
CA GLU A 125 -15.68 -1.78 24.75
C GLU A 125 -16.72 -2.85 24.33
N VAL A 126 -17.45 -3.45 25.27
CA VAL A 126 -18.54 -4.38 24.95
C VAL A 126 -19.67 -3.68 24.19
N GLU A 127 -20.06 -2.47 24.59
CA GLU A 127 -21.06 -1.69 23.86
C GLU A 127 -20.60 -1.39 22.43
N ARG A 128 -19.38 -0.87 22.26
CA ARG A 128 -18.76 -0.60 20.96
C ARG A 128 -18.63 -1.86 20.10
N LEU A 129 -18.31 -3.00 20.73
CA LEU A 129 -18.21 -4.29 20.07
C LEU A 129 -19.56 -4.74 19.49
N ASN A 130 -20.65 -4.55 20.21
CA ASN A 130 -22.00 -4.88 19.74
C ASN A 130 -22.37 -4.07 18.49
N ASP A 131 -22.01 -2.78 18.45
CA ASP A 131 -22.25 -1.93 17.28
C ASP A 131 -21.35 -2.32 16.11
N LEU A 132 -20.10 -2.69 16.40
CA LEU A 132 -19.17 -3.20 15.39
C LEU A 132 -19.67 -4.53 14.79
N TYR A 133 -20.27 -5.40 15.61
CA TYR A 133 -20.88 -6.64 15.15
C TYR A 133 -22.06 -6.39 14.19
N LYS A 134 -22.99 -5.49 14.55
CA LYS A 134 -24.09 -5.09 13.66
C LYS A 134 -23.55 -4.56 12.33
N ARG A 135 -22.49 -3.76 12.39
CA ARG A 135 -21.79 -3.23 11.20
C ARG A 135 -21.20 -4.35 10.34
N SER A 136 -20.58 -5.35 10.97
CA SER A 136 -19.99 -6.48 10.24
C SER A 136 -21.06 -7.32 9.50
N LEU A 137 -22.22 -7.52 10.12
CA LEU A 137 -23.37 -8.18 9.47
C LEU A 137 -23.87 -7.35 8.27
N ALA A 138 -24.04 -6.04 8.45
CA ALA A 138 -24.45 -5.14 7.36
C ALA A 138 -23.45 -5.08 6.20
N ASN A 139 -22.19 -5.42 6.44
CA ASN A 139 -21.15 -5.53 5.42
C ASN A 139 -21.07 -6.92 4.77
N ASN A 140 -21.94 -7.87 5.16
CA ASN A 140 -21.91 -9.27 4.73
C ASN A 140 -20.57 -9.96 5.01
N VAL A 141 -19.95 -9.67 6.17
CA VAL A 141 -18.72 -10.37 6.60
C VAL A 141 -19.06 -11.84 6.85
N PRO A 142 -18.38 -12.80 6.19
CA PRO A 142 -18.76 -14.20 6.27
C PRO A 142 -18.51 -14.79 7.67
N ASP A 143 -19.50 -15.55 8.18
CA ASP A 143 -19.46 -16.36 9.41
C ASP A 143 -18.96 -15.63 10.67
N VAL A 144 -19.15 -14.31 10.72
CA VAL A 144 -18.78 -13.50 11.89
C VAL A 144 -19.70 -13.82 13.07
N GLN A 145 -19.14 -13.99 14.26
CA GLN A 145 -19.86 -14.40 15.47
C GLN A 145 -19.50 -13.51 16.66
N LEU A 146 -20.49 -13.25 17.54
CA LEU A 146 -20.22 -12.79 18.89
C LEU A 146 -19.92 -13.98 19.79
N VAL A 147 -18.85 -13.90 20.57
CA VAL A 147 -18.38 -14.96 21.46
C VAL A 147 -18.15 -14.44 22.87
N ASP A 148 -18.42 -15.26 23.86
CA ASP A 148 -18.20 -14.97 25.29
C ASP A 148 -16.75 -15.28 25.73
N ALA A 149 -16.45 -15.00 27.00
CA ALA A 149 -15.15 -15.22 27.58
C ALA A 149 -14.69 -16.70 27.52
N LYS A 150 -15.62 -17.65 27.65
CA LYS A 150 -15.31 -19.09 27.54
C LYS A 150 -14.86 -19.43 26.13
N ARG A 151 -15.60 -18.97 25.13
CA ARG A 151 -15.27 -19.23 23.73
C ARG A 151 -14.00 -18.53 23.29
N ILE A 152 -13.69 -17.34 23.85
CA ILE A 152 -12.39 -16.68 23.65
C ILE A 152 -11.26 -17.61 24.05
N LYS A 153 -11.32 -18.22 25.27
CA LYS A 153 -10.30 -19.15 25.77
C LYS A 153 -10.17 -20.43 24.94
N GLU A 154 -11.24 -20.91 24.33
CA GLU A 154 -11.19 -22.07 23.44
C GLU A 154 -10.45 -21.75 22.13
N ILE A 155 -10.64 -20.54 21.59
CA ILE A 155 -9.99 -20.07 20.35
C ILE A 155 -8.53 -19.68 20.63
N GLU A 156 -8.33 -18.83 21.63
CA GLU A 156 -7.04 -18.28 22.05
C GLU A 156 -6.83 -18.54 23.54
N PRO A 157 -6.18 -19.65 23.93
CA PRO A 157 -6.11 -20.10 25.34
C PRO A 157 -5.50 -19.10 26.29
N TYR A 158 -4.60 -18.26 25.83
CA TYR A 158 -3.90 -17.24 26.64
C TYR A 158 -4.59 -15.87 26.60
N CYS A 159 -5.54 -15.67 25.65
CA CYS A 159 -6.25 -14.40 25.54
C CYS A 159 -7.34 -14.28 26.61
N GLN A 160 -7.47 -13.11 27.22
CA GLN A 160 -8.56 -12.76 28.13
C GLN A 160 -9.42 -11.63 27.56
N GLY A 161 -10.69 -11.63 27.91
CA GLY A 161 -11.65 -10.60 27.54
C GLY A 161 -13.04 -10.94 28.03
N LEU A 162 -13.93 -9.97 28.04
CA LEU A 162 -15.34 -10.15 28.44
C LEU A 162 -16.19 -10.72 27.30
N LYS A 163 -15.94 -10.23 26.09
CA LYS A 163 -16.67 -10.58 24.86
C LYS A 163 -15.79 -10.30 23.65
N ALA A 164 -16.00 -11.02 22.55
CA ALA A 164 -15.28 -10.75 21.31
C ALA A 164 -16.15 -10.95 20.08
N ILE A 165 -15.71 -10.35 18.94
CA ILE A 165 -16.12 -10.76 17.60
C ILE A 165 -15.11 -11.78 17.11
N TRP A 166 -15.57 -12.97 16.74
CA TRP A 166 -14.81 -13.98 16.03
C TRP A 166 -15.05 -13.89 14.53
N SER A 167 -13.99 -13.76 13.74
CA SER A 167 -13.99 -13.74 12.28
C SER A 167 -13.12 -14.88 11.74
N PRO A 168 -13.69 -16.05 11.43
CA PRO A 168 -12.92 -17.24 11.06
C PRO A 168 -12.23 -17.11 9.70
N HIS A 169 -12.75 -16.28 8.80
CA HIS A 169 -12.21 -16.09 7.46
C HIS A 169 -11.10 -15.03 7.37
N THR A 170 -10.79 -14.33 8.44
CA THR A 170 -9.57 -13.51 8.49
C THR A 170 -8.34 -14.41 8.42
N GLY A 171 -7.39 -14.07 7.58
CA GLY A 171 -6.19 -14.88 7.39
C GLY A 171 -4.91 -14.05 7.40
N ILE A 172 -3.82 -14.73 7.09
CA ILE A 172 -2.50 -14.14 6.89
C ILE A 172 -1.86 -14.65 5.61
N VAL A 173 -1.08 -13.79 4.96
CA VAL A 173 -0.35 -14.06 3.73
C VAL A 173 0.87 -13.11 3.65
N ASP A 174 1.84 -13.43 2.83
CA ASP A 174 2.87 -12.47 2.40
C ASP A 174 2.37 -11.66 1.20
N TRP A 175 1.93 -10.42 1.46
CA TRP A 175 1.46 -9.52 0.39
C TRP A 175 2.56 -9.06 -0.56
N GLY A 176 3.82 -9.11 -0.13
CA GLY A 176 4.97 -8.90 -1.03
C GLY A 176 5.04 -9.99 -2.08
N LEU A 177 4.98 -11.25 -1.64
CA LEU A 177 4.94 -12.42 -2.51
C LEU A 177 3.71 -12.38 -3.45
N VAL A 178 2.52 -12.05 -2.94
CA VAL A 178 1.31 -11.91 -3.77
C VAL A 178 1.52 -10.87 -4.88
N THR A 179 2.14 -9.73 -4.56
CA THR A 179 2.44 -8.68 -5.55
C THR A 179 3.42 -9.16 -6.63
N GLU A 180 4.42 -9.96 -6.25
CA GLU A 180 5.34 -10.59 -7.20
C GLU A 180 4.61 -11.56 -8.15
N TYR A 181 3.64 -12.33 -7.62
CA TYR A 181 2.79 -13.20 -8.45
C TYR A 181 1.92 -12.40 -9.43
N TYR A 182 1.34 -11.27 -9.02
CA TYR A 182 0.65 -10.37 -9.96
C TYR A 182 1.58 -9.88 -11.05
N GLY A 183 2.80 -9.47 -10.69
CA GLY A 183 3.82 -9.07 -11.65
C GLY A 183 4.26 -10.19 -12.59
N LYS A 184 4.31 -11.45 -12.10
CA LYS A 184 4.60 -12.64 -12.92
C LYS A 184 3.47 -12.90 -13.91
N ASP A 185 2.22 -12.92 -13.47
CA ASP A 185 1.06 -13.09 -14.34
C ASP A 185 0.99 -11.99 -15.40
N PHE A 186 1.27 -10.75 -15.01
CA PHE A 186 1.32 -9.61 -15.92
C PHE A 186 2.35 -9.80 -17.03
N ARG A 187 3.58 -10.23 -16.69
CA ARG A 187 4.62 -10.51 -17.67
C ARG A 187 4.26 -11.71 -18.58
N GLN A 188 3.65 -12.75 -18.02
CA GLN A 188 3.19 -13.91 -18.79
C GLN A 188 2.09 -13.55 -19.79
N ALA A 189 1.28 -12.51 -19.47
CA ALA A 189 0.28 -11.96 -20.37
C ALA A 189 0.86 -10.98 -21.42
N GLY A 190 2.18 -10.79 -21.48
CA GLY A 190 2.87 -9.93 -22.44
C GLY A 190 3.17 -8.52 -21.94
N GLY A 191 2.98 -8.25 -20.65
CA GLY A 191 3.29 -6.94 -20.06
C GLY A 191 4.78 -6.75 -19.77
N ASP A 192 5.25 -5.51 -19.90
CA ASP A 192 6.62 -5.12 -19.60
C ASP A 192 6.76 -4.50 -18.20
N VAL A 193 7.83 -4.84 -17.49
CA VAL A 193 8.16 -4.21 -16.19
C VAL A 193 9.53 -3.56 -16.25
N HIS A 194 9.56 -2.25 -16.06
CA HIS A 194 10.77 -1.44 -15.97
C HIS A 194 11.05 -1.08 -14.50
N LEU A 195 12.02 -1.75 -13.92
CA LEU A 195 12.53 -1.48 -12.57
C LEU A 195 13.60 -0.40 -12.62
N ASN A 196 13.91 0.21 -11.46
CA ASN A 196 14.81 1.35 -11.34
C ASN A 196 14.42 2.56 -12.19
N PHE A 197 13.14 2.70 -12.53
CA PHE A 197 12.58 3.77 -13.33
C PHE A 197 11.77 4.71 -12.41
N GLU A 198 12.46 5.63 -11.75
CA GLU A 198 11.82 6.67 -10.92
C GLU A 198 11.33 7.80 -11.83
N VAL A 199 10.02 7.97 -11.95
CA VAL A 199 9.40 9.01 -12.77
C VAL A 199 9.76 10.38 -12.21
N ALA A 200 10.37 11.22 -13.06
CA ALA A 200 10.72 12.59 -12.75
C ALA A 200 9.78 13.59 -13.41
N LYS A 201 9.22 13.25 -14.58
CA LYS A 201 8.45 14.19 -15.38
C LYS A 201 7.54 13.47 -16.37
N PHE A 202 6.41 14.09 -16.67
CA PHE A 202 5.57 13.81 -17.81
C PHE A 202 5.69 14.97 -18.81
N GLU A 203 5.87 14.66 -20.07
CA GLU A 203 6.00 15.65 -21.15
C GLU A 203 5.06 15.30 -22.30
N GLU A 204 4.60 16.30 -23.02
CA GLU A 204 3.87 16.06 -24.25
C GLU A 204 4.79 15.54 -25.34
N SER A 205 4.35 14.53 -26.07
CA SER A 205 5.03 13.98 -27.24
C SER A 205 4.57 14.67 -28.53
N LYS A 206 5.45 14.73 -29.51
CA LYS A 206 5.06 15.14 -30.88
C LYS A 206 4.36 14.03 -31.67
N ASP A 207 4.37 12.80 -31.13
CA ASP A 207 3.69 11.65 -31.75
C ASP A 207 2.23 11.63 -31.29
N PRO A 208 1.24 11.87 -32.17
CA PRO A 208 -0.15 11.90 -31.79
C PRO A 208 -0.70 10.54 -31.33
N ASN A 209 -0.06 9.43 -31.76
CA ASN A 209 -0.46 8.08 -31.32
C ASN A 209 0.01 7.76 -29.92
N TYR A 210 1.08 8.41 -29.45
CA TYR A 210 1.68 8.25 -28.11
C TYR A 210 1.95 9.64 -27.52
N PRO A 211 0.91 10.38 -27.13
CA PRO A 211 0.99 11.80 -26.82
C PRO A 211 1.75 12.12 -25.52
N ILE A 212 2.13 11.11 -24.74
CA ILE A 212 2.81 11.32 -23.47
C ILE A 212 4.19 10.67 -23.47
N VAL A 213 5.20 11.41 -23.02
CA VAL A 213 6.55 10.90 -22.67
C VAL A 213 6.66 10.84 -21.17
N VAL A 214 6.91 9.65 -20.63
CA VAL A 214 7.29 9.45 -19.22
C VAL A 214 8.80 9.41 -19.13
N LYS A 215 9.39 10.33 -18.37
CA LYS A 215 10.83 10.46 -18.20
C LYS A 215 11.26 10.10 -16.78
N SER A 216 12.27 9.23 -16.68
CA SER A 216 12.87 8.89 -15.39
C SER A 216 13.93 9.91 -14.94
N LYS A 217 14.28 9.89 -13.64
CA LYS A 217 15.42 10.67 -13.11
C LYS A 217 16.76 10.32 -13.78
N ARG A 218 16.87 9.13 -14.39
CA ARG A 218 18.06 8.68 -15.14
C ARG A 218 18.00 9.03 -16.62
N ASN A 219 17.03 9.87 -17.03
CA ASN A 219 16.78 10.26 -18.42
C ASN A 219 16.33 9.11 -19.36
N GLU A 220 15.94 7.96 -18.82
CA GLU A 220 15.24 6.94 -19.60
C GLU A 220 13.83 7.41 -19.94
N THR A 221 13.32 7.01 -21.09
CA THR A 221 12.01 7.45 -21.57
C THR A 221 11.17 6.29 -22.07
N VAL A 222 9.88 6.35 -21.81
CA VAL A 222 8.85 5.54 -22.46
C VAL A 222 7.75 6.46 -22.96
N GLN A 223 7.07 6.09 -24.07
CA GLN A 223 5.95 6.84 -24.61
C GLN A 223 4.65 6.06 -24.37
N SER A 224 3.56 6.77 -24.16
CA SER A 224 2.27 6.12 -23.87
C SER A 224 1.10 6.89 -24.45
N LYS A 225 0.01 6.17 -24.75
CA LYS A 225 -1.29 6.79 -25.01
C LYS A 225 -1.92 7.26 -23.71
N TYR A 226 -1.99 6.38 -22.72
CA TYR A 226 -2.64 6.61 -21.43
C TYR A 226 -1.70 6.26 -20.27
N ILE A 227 -1.91 6.93 -19.15
CA ILE A 227 -1.14 6.69 -17.91
C ILE A 227 -2.12 6.39 -16.78
N LEU A 228 -1.81 5.36 -16.01
CA LEU A 228 -2.37 5.13 -14.67
C LEU A 228 -1.27 5.35 -13.64
N THR A 229 -1.50 6.18 -12.63
CA THR A 229 -0.54 6.30 -11.53
C THR A 229 -1.05 5.65 -10.25
N CYS A 230 -0.20 4.82 -9.63
CA CYS A 230 -0.43 4.13 -8.36
C CYS A 230 0.78 4.37 -7.44
N GLY A 231 1.09 5.65 -7.18
CA GLY A 231 2.33 6.11 -6.56
C GLY A 231 2.44 5.86 -5.04
N GLY A 232 1.43 5.31 -4.37
CA GLY A 232 1.44 5.01 -2.93
C GLY A 232 1.87 6.23 -2.10
N LEU A 233 2.99 6.13 -1.38
CA LEU A 233 3.56 7.22 -0.57
C LEU A 233 3.92 8.48 -1.38
N GLN A 234 4.07 8.37 -2.69
CA GLN A 234 4.40 9.48 -3.60
C GLN A 234 3.21 9.92 -4.47
N SER A 235 2.00 9.43 -4.20
CA SER A 235 0.84 9.63 -5.08
C SER A 235 0.47 11.11 -5.30
N ASP A 236 0.55 11.94 -4.26
CA ASP A 236 0.35 13.38 -4.35
C ASP A 236 1.43 14.07 -5.22
N LYS A 237 2.70 13.69 -5.01
CA LYS A 237 3.84 14.27 -5.76
C LYS A 237 3.81 13.89 -7.24
N VAL A 238 3.45 12.65 -7.54
CA VAL A 238 3.31 12.20 -8.94
C VAL A 238 2.15 12.93 -9.64
N ALA A 239 1.04 13.17 -8.95
CA ALA A 239 -0.08 13.91 -9.50
C ALA A 239 0.24 15.42 -9.71
N GLU A 240 1.01 16.02 -8.81
CA GLU A 240 1.48 17.41 -8.96
C GLU A 240 2.28 17.60 -10.27
N LEU A 241 3.00 16.56 -10.77
CA LEU A 241 3.75 16.62 -12.04
C LEU A 241 2.86 16.88 -13.28
N THR A 242 1.55 16.69 -13.15
CA THR A 242 0.56 16.90 -14.23
C THR A 242 -0.36 18.09 -13.96
N GLY A 243 -0.01 18.96 -12.99
CA GLY A 243 -0.79 20.13 -12.62
C GLY A 243 -2.01 19.83 -11.73
N CYS A 244 -2.13 18.62 -11.19
CA CYS A 244 -3.17 18.33 -10.20
C CYS A 244 -2.99 19.14 -8.91
N SER A 245 -4.07 19.32 -8.17
CA SER A 245 -4.03 19.92 -6.83
C SER A 245 -3.05 19.17 -5.92
N PRO A 246 -2.32 19.84 -5.03
CA PRO A 246 -1.53 19.16 -4.00
C PRO A 246 -2.38 18.41 -2.97
N LEU A 247 -3.71 18.60 -2.99
CA LEU A 247 -4.66 17.94 -2.07
C LEU A 247 -5.39 16.77 -2.74
N PRO A 248 -5.69 15.69 -2.00
CA PRO A 248 -5.24 15.41 -0.63
C PRO A 248 -3.74 15.18 -0.57
N LYS A 249 -3.11 15.66 0.50
CA LYS A 249 -1.66 15.52 0.71
C LYS A 249 -1.35 14.23 1.47
N ILE A 250 -0.31 13.54 1.07
CA ILE A 250 0.15 12.34 1.77
C ILE A 250 1.10 12.76 2.90
N VAL A 251 0.71 12.39 4.12
CA VAL A 251 1.56 12.48 5.32
C VAL A 251 1.94 11.07 5.74
N PRO A 252 3.25 10.78 5.86
CA PRO A 252 3.70 9.42 6.17
C PRO A 252 3.60 9.13 7.68
N PHE A 253 2.84 8.09 8.06
CA PHE A 253 2.80 7.58 9.44
C PHE A 253 3.49 6.23 9.51
N ARG A 254 4.56 6.16 10.31
CA ARG A 254 5.28 4.93 10.57
C ARG A 254 4.59 4.14 11.67
N GLY A 255 4.29 2.90 11.37
CA GLY A 255 3.81 1.90 12.31
C GLY A 255 4.95 0.96 12.67
N GLU A 256 5.40 1.02 13.90
CA GLU A 256 6.49 0.18 14.42
C GLU A 256 5.92 -1.02 15.13
N TYR A 257 6.51 -2.17 14.88
CA TYR A 257 6.13 -3.42 15.54
C TYR A 257 7.18 -3.84 16.56
N LEU A 258 6.74 -4.55 17.58
CA LEU A 258 7.58 -5.41 18.38
C LEU A 258 7.45 -6.85 17.84
N LEU A 259 8.48 -7.64 18.06
CA LEU A 259 8.50 -9.07 17.78
C LEU A 259 8.43 -9.82 19.11
N LEU A 260 7.53 -10.79 19.18
CA LEU A 260 7.53 -11.74 20.28
C LEU A 260 8.72 -12.70 20.13
N ASN A 261 9.37 -13.04 21.21
CA ASN A 261 10.46 -14.00 21.19
C ASN A 261 9.96 -15.38 20.69
N PRO A 262 10.77 -16.13 19.95
CA PRO A 262 10.33 -17.38 19.31
C PRO A 262 9.74 -18.42 20.27
N ASP A 263 10.28 -18.54 21.48
CA ASP A 263 9.79 -19.43 22.54
C ASP A 263 8.42 -19.04 23.09
N LYS A 264 7.98 -17.79 22.87
CA LYS A 264 6.70 -17.23 23.30
C LYS A 264 5.65 -17.17 22.18
N CYS A 265 6.02 -17.43 20.92
CA CYS A 265 5.08 -17.37 19.82
C CYS A 265 3.88 -18.31 19.96
N HIS A 266 3.99 -19.37 20.76
CA HIS A 266 2.90 -20.29 21.08
C HIS A 266 1.73 -19.64 21.84
N LEU A 267 1.94 -18.48 22.47
CA LEU A 267 0.89 -17.72 23.17
C LEU A 267 -0.18 -17.16 22.22
N VAL A 268 0.09 -17.12 20.93
CA VAL A 268 -0.79 -16.50 19.92
C VAL A 268 -1.02 -17.46 18.76
N LYS A 269 -2.25 -17.87 18.54
CA LYS A 269 -2.65 -18.75 17.42
C LYS A 269 -3.13 -17.97 16.19
N GLY A 270 -3.95 -16.95 16.40
CA GLY A 270 -4.57 -16.12 15.37
C GLY A 270 -4.40 -14.63 15.66
N ASN A 271 -5.15 -13.81 14.94
CA ASN A 271 -5.09 -12.36 15.13
C ASN A 271 -5.90 -11.95 16.36
N ILE A 272 -5.32 -11.17 17.27
CA ILE A 272 -6.00 -10.62 18.46
C ILE A 272 -5.94 -9.11 18.39
N TYR A 273 -7.09 -8.47 18.26
CA TYR A 273 -7.23 -7.03 18.02
C TYR A 273 -8.07 -6.37 19.11
N PRO A 274 -7.79 -5.10 19.46
CA PRO A 274 -8.66 -4.31 20.33
C PRO A 274 -9.96 -3.92 19.63
N VAL A 275 -10.97 -3.59 20.41
CA VAL A 275 -12.13 -2.83 19.92
C VAL A 275 -11.67 -1.42 19.55
N PRO A 276 -11.99 -0.91 18.35
CA PRO A 276 -11.60 0.44 17.97
C PRO A 276 -12.18 1.49 18.90
N ASP A 277 -11.35 2.45 19.33
CA ASP A 277 -11.81 3.64 20.01
C ASP A 277 -12.05 4.75 18.98
N PRO A 278 -13.30 5.24 18.79
CA PRO A 278 -13.64 6.23 17.77
C PRO A 278 -12.99 7.60 18.01
N ARG A 279 -12.43 7.82 19.19
CA ARG A 279 -11.71 9.06 19.51
C ARG A 279 -10.33 9.13 18.89
N PHE A 280 -9.78 7.99 18.44
CA PHE A 280 -8.44 7.91 17.87
C PHE A 280 -8.49 7.54 16.39
N PRO A 281 -7.60 8.12 15.57
CA PRO A 281 -7.58 7.87 14.13
C PRO A 281 -6.96 6.52 13.75
N PHE A 282 -6.28 5.86 14.67
CA PHE A 282 -5.58 4.61 14.43
C PHE A 282 -6.04 3.53 15.42
N LEU A 283 -5.98 2.27 14.97
CA LEU A 283 -6.28 1.11 15.78
C LEU A 283 -5.15 0.91 16.81
N GLY A 284 -5.52 0.48 18.02
CA GLY A 284 -4.56 0.13 19.06
C GLY A 284 -3.70 -1.08 18.72
N VAL A 285 -2.70 -1.32 19.56
CA VAL A 285 -1.76 -2.45 19.39
C VAL A 285 -2.49 -3.80 19.40
N HIS A 286 -2.02 -4.71 18.56
CA HIS A 286 -2.64 -6.01 18.35
C HIS A 286 -1.60 -7.08 18.06
N PHE A 287 -1.98 -8.35 18.13
CA PHE A 287 -1.13 -9.49 17.85
C PHE A 287 -1.44 -10.01 16.45
N THR A 288 -0.40 -10.26 15.67
CA THR A 288 -0.53 -10.77 14.30
C THR A 288 0.52 -11.85 14.06
N PRO A 289 0.15 -13.12 13.96
CA PRO A 289 1.06 -14.16 13.50
C PRO A 289 1.42 -13.93 12.03
N ARG A 290 2.62 -14.40 11.65
CA ARG A 290 3.16 -14.25 10.30
C ARG A 290 3.36 -15.60 9.63
N MET A 291 3.54 -15.58 8.30
CA MET A 291 3.77 -16.80 7.53
C MET A 291 5.06 -17.54 7.90
N ASP A 292 6.07 -16.82 8.40
CA ASP A 292 7.35 -17.33 8.88
C ASP A 292 7.30 -17.86 10.33
N GLY A 293 6.13 -17.82 10.98
CA GLY A 293 5.94 -18.26 12.36
C GLY A 293 6.25 -17.21 13.43
N SER A 294 6.76 -16.04 13.05
CA SER A 294 6.92 -14.92 13.98
C SER A 294 5.56 -14.32 14.36
N VAL A 295 5.51 -13.67 15.52
CA VAL A 295 4.34 -12.89 15.96
C VAL A 295 4.73 -11.43 16.10
N TRP A 296 4.04 -10.58 15.34
CA TRP A 296 4.22 -9.13 15.38
C TRP A 296 3.19 -8.50 16.32
N LEU A 297 3.65 -7.56 17.12
CA LEU A 297 2.90 -6.87 18.17
C LEU A 297 2.87 -5.38 17.86
N GLY A 298 1.71 -4.82 17.71
CA GLY A 298 1.58 -3.42 17.29
C GLY A 298 0.65 -3.31 16.07
N PRO A 299 0.84 -2.31 15.20
CA PRO A 299 1.82 -1.23 15.30
C PRO A 299 1.35 -0.06 16.15
N ASN A 300 2.28 0.79 16.55
CA ASN A 300 1.99 2.17 16.93
C ASN A 300 1.76 3.07 15.70
N ALA A 301 1.59 4.37 15.90
CA ALA A 301 1.45 5.33 14.79
C ALA A 301 2.18 6.63 15.12
N VAL A 302 3.38 6.80 14.55
CA VAL A 302 4.19 8.01 14.72
C VAL A 302 4.48 8.66 13.36
N LEU A 303 4.72 9.97 13.33
CA LEU A 303 5.14 10.65 12.11
C LEU A 303 6.47 10.07 11.63
N ALA A 304 6.56 9.67 10.37
CA ALA A 304 7.82 9.30 9.75
C ALA A 304 8.59 10.56 9.32
N PHE A 305 9.91 10.57 9.53
CA PHE A 305 10.76 11.72 9.19
C PHE A 305 11.18 11.73 7.72
N LYS A 306 10.75 10.74 6.97
CA LYS A 306 10.87 10.59 5.52
C LYS A 306 9.64 9.82 5.02
N ARG A 307 9.15 10.10 3.79
CA ARG A 307 7.99 9.37 3.21
C ARG A 307 8.19 7.86 3.20
N GLU A 308 9.41 7.42 2.94
CA GLU A 308 9.82 6.01 2.95
C GLU A 308 10.79 5.73 4.10
N GLY A 309 10.49 6.29 5.29
CA GLY A 309 11.30 6.17 6.51
C GLY A 309 10.87 4.99 7.37
N TYR A 310 11.53 3.86 7.21
CA TYR A 310 11.25 2.64 7.97
C TYR A 310 12.03 2.55 9.29
N LYS A 311 13.07 3.37 9.46
CA LYS A 311 13.92 3.47 10.66
C LYS A 311 13.86 4.89 11.24
N TRP A 312 14.19 5.03 12.51
CA TRP A 312 14.35 6.34 13.15
C TRP A 312 15.45 7.19 12.52
N SER A 313 16.49 6.53 11.99
CA SER A 313 17.61 7.19 11.29
C SER A 313 17.25 7.65 9.87
N ASP A 314 16.10 7.22 9.32
CA ASP A 314 15.68 7.62 7.98
C ASP A 314 15.07 9.02 8.05
N ILE A 315 15.88 10.03 7.82
CA ILE A 315 15.49 11.46 7.90
C ILE A 315 15.70 12.12 6.54
N ASN A 316 14.68 12.83 6.07
CA ASN A 316 14.77 13.76 4.97
C ASN A 316 14.15 15.10 5.43
N LEU A 317 14.99 16.10 5.64
CA LEU A 317 14.56 17.39 6.20
C LEU A 317 13.54 18.11 5.30
N PHE A 318 13.66 17.99 3.97
CA PHE A 318 12.71 18.60 3.04
C PHE A 318 11.32 17.96 3.13
N GLU A 319 11.26 16.62 3.15
CA GLU A 319 9.99 15.88 3.28
C GLU A 319 9.35 16.08 4.66
N LEU A 320 10.16 16.08 5.72
CA LEU A 320 9.71 16.35 7.08
C LEU A 320 9.13 17.75 7.20
N PHE A 321 9.86 18.76 6.69
CA PHE A 321 9.39 20.14 6.70
C PHE A 321 8.13 20.32 5.86
N ASP A 322 8.05 19.67 4.68
CA ASP A 322 6.86 19.66 3.83
C ASP A 322 5.63 19.06 4.53
N ALA A 323 5.80 18.03 5.36
CA ALA A 323 4.73 17.47 6.18
C ALA A 323 4.34 18.38 7.33
N ILE A 324 5.31 18.89 8.10
CA ILE A 324 5.05 19.68 9.33
C ILE A 324 4.43 21.04 9.00
N LYS A 325 4.85 21.71 7.93
CA LYS A 325 4.28 23.01 7.54
C LYS A 325 2.87 22.93 6.94
N PHE A 326 2.39 21.71 6.63
CA PHE A 326 1.09 21.53 6.01
C PHE A 326 -0.03 21.88 6.99
N PRO A 327 -0.94 22.83 6.67
CA PRO A 327 -1.99 23.26 7.59
C PRO A 327 -2.89 22.13 8.09
N GLY A 328 -3.23 21.17 7.21
CA GLY A 328 -3.99 19.99 7.59
C GLY A 328 -3.27 19.12 8.64
N PHE A 329 -1.95 18.94 8.51
CA PHE A 329 -1.18 18.22 9.52
C PHE A 329 -1.14 18.99 10.86
N ILE A 330 -0.94 20.30 10.83
CA ILE A 330 -0.93 21.13 12.05
C ILE A 330 -2.28 21.04 12.78
N LYS A 331 -3.39 21.19 12.07
CA LYS A 331 -4.74 21.08 12.65
C LYS A 331 -4.97 19.68 13.24
N MET A 332 -4.60 18.63 12.54
CA MET A 332 -4.69 17.25 13.02
C MET A 332 -3.82 17.04 14.26
N ALA A 333 -2.56 17.49 14.25
CA ALA A 333 -1.64 17.35 15.36
C ALA A 333 -2.15 18.08 16.62
N LEU A 334 -2.72 19.28 16.48
CA LEU A 334 -3.34 20.01 17.59
C LEU A 334 -4.58 19.28 18.13
N LYS A 335 -5.43 18.73 17.26
CA LYS A 335 -6.61 17.96 17.65
C LYS A 335 -6.27 16.69 18.43
N TYR A 336 -5.17 16.03 18.09
CA TYR A 336 -4.77 14.72 18.66
C TYR A 336 -3.45 14.79 19.44
N VAL A 337 -3.05 15.96 19.96
CA VAL A 337 -1.75 16.16 20.62
C VAL A 337 -1.49 15.16 21.75
N GLY A 338 -2.48 14.93 22.62
CA GLY A 338 -2.35 13.95 23.72
C GLY A 338 -2.14 12.52 23.24
N ALA A 339 -2.92 12.10 22.23
CA ALA A 339 -2.77 10.79 21.62
C ALA A 339 -1.41 10.64 20.91
N GLY A 340 -0.98 11.67 20.18
CA GLY A 340 0.32 11.69 19.51
C GLY A 340 1.48 11.57 20.49
N MET A 341 1.43 12.28 21.62
CA MET A 341 2.44 12.15 22.68
C MET A 341 2.47 10.75 23.32
N GLN A 342 1.30 10.14 23.54
CA GLN A 342 1.22 8.76 24.03
C GLN A 342 1.81 7.75 23.04
N GLU A 343 1.52 7.89 21.75
CA GLU A 343 2.08 7.03 20.71
C GLU A 343 3.61 7.19 20.61
N MET A 344 4.13 8.40 20.70
CA MET A 344 5.57 8.65 20.75
C MET A 344 6.21 8.04 22.01
N ALA A 345 5.57 8.14 23.16
CA ALA A 345 6.05 7.52 24.39
C ALA A 345 6.08 5.99 24.28
N LYS A 346 5.04 5.36 23.73
CA LYS A 346 4.99 3.92 23.44
C LYS A 346 6.07 3.49 22.44
N SER A 347 6.35 4.32 21.44
CA SER A 347 7.42 4.07 20.49
C SER A 347 8.81 4.10 21.13
N ALA A 348 9.04 5.03 22.07
CA ALA A 348 10.30 5.15 22.79
C ALA A 348 10.47 4.05 23.86
N LEU A 349 9.39 3.74 24.59
CA LEU A 349 9.41 2.91 25.79
C LEU A 349 8.61 1.62 25.60
N ILE A 350 9.28 0.51 25.30
CA ILE A 350 8.67 -0.82 25.10
C ILE A 350 7.69 -1.20 26.23
N PRO A 351 8.00 -0.98 27.55
CA PRO A 351 7.08 -1.33 28.63
C PRO A 351 5.68 -0.71 28.51
N LEU A 352 5.57 0.49 27.96
CA LEU A 352 4.27 1.14 27.77
C LEU A 352 3.43 0.43 26.69
N GLN A 353 4.05 -0.09 25.64
CA GLN A 353 3.39 -0.87 24.63
C GLN A 353 3.00 -2.26 25.14
N VAL A 354 3.88 -2.88 25.93
CA VAL A 354 3.62 -4.20 26.53
C VAL A 354 2.42 -4.14 27.50
N LYS A 355 2.27 -3.09 28.31
CA LYS A 355 1.09 -2.89 29.16
C LYS A 355 -0.24 -2.92 28.39
N GLU A 356 -0.26 -2.37 27.18
CA GLU A 356 -1.46 -2.44 26.34
C GLU A 356 -1.72 -3.87 25.84
N LEU A 357 -0.68 -4.61 25.50
CA LEU A 357 -0.75 -6.01 25.07
C LEU A 357 -1.19 -6.94 26.20
N GLN A 358 -0.74 -6.69 27.44
CA GLN A 358 -1.10 -7.45 28.65
C GLN A 358 -2.60 -7.39 28.97
N LYS A 359 -3.36 -6.41 28.44
CA LYS A 359 -4.82 -6.39 28.54
C LYS A 359 -5.46 -7.60 27.88
N PHE A 360 -4.78 -8.17 26.87
CA PHE A 360 -5.26 -9.33 26.11
C PHE A 360 -4.54 -10.61 26.49
N ILE A 361 -3.20 -10.57 26.62
CA ILE A 361 -2.37 -11.70 27.02
C ILE A 361 -1.46 -11.27 28.19
N PRO A 362 -1.89 -11.47 29.45
CA PRO A 362 -1.13 -11.05 30.64
C PRO A 362 0.25 -11.68 30.76
N ASP A 363 0.43 -12.86 30.17
CA ASP A 363 1.67 -13.63 30.23
C ASP A 363 2.84 -12.99 29.46
N VAL A 364 2.57 -12.03 28.56
CA VAL A 364 3.62 -11.33 27.81
C VAL A 364 4.31 -10.31 28.69
N GLN A 365 5.65 -10.39 28.78
CA GLN A 365 6.48 -9.51 29.58
C GLN A 365 7.42 -8.67 28.72
N ASP A 366 8.02 -7.63 29.29
CA ASP A 366 8.92 -6.71 28.57
C ASP A 366 10.14 -7.42 27.96
N TYR A 367 10.65 -8.45 28.64
CA TYR A 367 11.79 -9.26 28.19
C TYR A 367 11.40 -10.31 27.14
N ASP A 368 10.09 -10.54 26.89
CA ASP A 368 9.59 -11.46 25.87
C ASP A 368 9.52 -10.81 24.48
N VAL A 369 9.83 -9.53 24.37
CA VAL A 369 9.69 -8.77 23.14
C VAL A 369 10.96 -8.02 22.76
N LYS A 370 11.14 -7.80 21.45
CA LYS A 370 12.21 -6.96 20.91
C LYS A 370 11.65 -6.04 19.81
N ARG A 371 12.38 -4.98 19.48
CA ARG A 371 12.02 -4.11 18.36
C ARG A 371 12.02 -4.90 17.06
N GLY A 372 10.95 -4.73 16.29
CA GLY A 372 10.70 -5.39 15.02
C GLY A 372 10.78 -4.45 13.83
N PRO A 373 10.27 -4.88 12.67
CA PRO A 373 10.19 -4.06 11.47
C PRO A 373 9.15 -2.95 11.62
N ALA A 374 9.12 -2.06 10.62
CA ALA A 374 8.14 -1.01 10.52
C ALA A 374 7.51 -0.97 9.12
N GLY A 375 6.28 -0.46 9.05
CA GLY A 375 5.63 -0.08 7.81
C GLY A 375 5.33 1.42 7.80
N VAL A 376 5.22 2.02 6.64
CA VAL A 376 4.80 3.43 6.52
C VAL A 376 3.45 3.49 5.81
N ARG A 377 2.48 4.14 6.45
CA ARG A 377 1.16 4.39 5.89
C ARG A 377 1.18 5.69 5.11
N ALA A 378 0.72 5.64 3.86
CA ALA A 378 0.42 6.83 3.06
C ALA A 378 -0.93 7.40 3.53
N GLN A 379 -0.91 8.25 4.54
CA GLN A 379 -2.15 8.82 5.07
C GLN A 379 -2.51 10.09 4.32
N ALA A 380 -3.60 10.03 3.56
CA ALA A 380 -4.12 11.19 2.87
C ALA A 380 -4.87 12.11 3.85
N LEU A 381 -4.55 13.40 3.78
CA LEU A 381 -5.12 14.46 4.62
C LEU A 381 -5.68 15.59 3.75
N ASP A 382 -6.83 16.12 4.14
CA ASP A 382 -7.34 17.38 3.61
C ASP A 382 -6.71 18.60 4.31
N ASN A 383 -7.08 19.79 3.87
CA ASN A 383 -6.55 21.04 4.42
C ASN A 383 -7.10 21.38 5.82
N ASP A 384 -8.14 20.67 6.24
CA ASP A 384 -8.78 20.83 7.56
C ASP A 384 -8.29 19.83 8.60
N GLY A 385 -7.36 18.94 8.19
CA GLY A 385 -6.76 17.94 9.05
C GLY A 385 -7.61 16.69 9.22
N ASN A 386 -8.61 16.49 8.36
CA ASN A 386 -9.37 15.26 8.34
C ASN A 386 -8.64 14.20 7.53
N LEU A 387 -8.74 12.96 7.98
CA LEU A 387 -8.27 11.82 7.21
C LEU A 387 -9.18 11.59 6.01
N VAL A 388 -8.60 11.47 4.82
CA VAL A 388 -9.32 11.09 3.61
C VAL A 388 -9.41 9.57 3.58
N ASP A 389 -10.55 9.07 3.99
CA ASP A 389 -10.78 7.65 4.27
C ASP A 389 -11.29 6.84 3.07
N ASP A 390 -11.51 7.46 1.91
CA ASP A 390 -12.03 6.79 0.72
C ASP A 390 -11.05 6.89 -0.45
N PHE A 391 -11.35 6.15 -1.51
CA PHE A 391 -10.57 6.18 -2.76
C PHE A 391 -10.67 7.55 -3.42
N VAL A 392 -9.52 8.08 -3.82
CA VAL A 392 -9.43 9.33 -4.55
C VAL A 392 -8.78 9.07 -5.90
N PHE A 393 -9.53 9.40 -6.95
CA PHE A 393 -9.05 9.42 -8.32
C PHE A 393 -9.06 10.87 -8.82
N ASP A 394 -8.06 11.22 -9.62
CA ASP A 394 -7.92 12.58 -10.16
C ASP A 394 -7.38 12.50 -11.60
N GLN A 395 -7.58 13.56 -12.34
CA GLN A 395 -7.07 13.75 -13.69
C GLN A 395 -6.23 15.03 -13.73
N GLY A 396 -5.29 15.10 -14.66
CA GLY A 396 -4.56 16.33 -14.91
C GLY A 396 -5.50 17.50 -15.22
N LYS A 397 -5.07 18.73 -14.92
CA LYS A 397 -5.86 19.94 -15.19
C LYS A 397 -5.42 20.59 -16.49
N GLY A 398 -6.40 21.06 -17.26
CA GLY A 398 -6.20 21.73 -18.54
C GLY A 398 -6.70 20.93 -19.74
N ASP A 399 -6.39 21.43 -20.95
CA ASP A 399 -6.84 20.84 -22.21
C ASP A 399 -5.78 20.06 -22.97
N ASN A 400 -4.58 19.95 -22.40
CA ASN A 400 -3.44 19.27 -22.98
C ASN A 400 -3.52 17.73 -22.86
N ALA A 401 -2.61 17.02 -23.50
CA ALA A 401 -2.60 15.57 -23.49
C ALA A 401 -2.36 14.99 -22.08
N LEU A 402 -1.59 15.66 -21.23
CA LEU A 402 -1.33 15.23 -19.86
C LEU A 402 -2.61 15.26 -19.02
N ALA A 403 -3.47 16.28 -19.23
CA ALA A 403 -4.74 16.38 -18.52
C ALA A 403 -5.75 15.30 -18.94
N LYS A 404 -5.81 15.01 -20.24
CA LYS A 404 -6.86 14.14 -20.82
C LYS A 404 -6.56 12.65 -20.73
N ASN A 405 -5.28 12.28 -20.70
CA ASN A 405 -4.85 10.89 -20.88
C ASN A 405 -4.19 10.28 -19.63
N ILE A 406 -4.32 10.92 -18.47
CA ILE A 406 -3.75 10.41 -17.22
C ILE A 406 -4.87 10.23 -16.18
N LEU A 407 -4.89 9.07 -15.54
CA LEU A 407 -5.69 8.78 -14.35
C LEU A 407 -4.78 8.57 -13.16
N HIS A 408 -4.96 9.37 -12.12
CA HIS A 408 -4.23 9.25 -10.86
C HIS A 408 -5.06 8.51 -9.81
N CYS A 409 -4.55 7.37 -9.30
CA CYS A 409 -5.02 6.79 -8.04
C CYS A 409 -4.28 7.48 -6.89
N ARG A 410 -4.88 8.55 -6.35
CA ARG A 410 -4.25 9.40 -5.33
C ARG A 410 -4.33 8.82 -3.94
N ASN A 411 -5.38 8.06 -3.65
CA ASN A 411 -5.56 7.38 -2.38
C ASN A 411 -6.23 6.02 -2.61
N ALA A 412 -5.55 4.95 -2.18
CA ALA A 412 -6.10 3.61 -2.07
C ALA A 412 -5.92 3.14 -0.62
N PRO A 413 -6.83 3.52 0.28
CA PRO A 413 -6.66 3.32 1.71
C PRO A 413 -6.71 1.85 2.10
N SER A 414 -6.22 1.53 3.32
CA SER A 414 -6.39 0.19 3.90
C SER A 414 -7.89 -0.19 3.94
N PRO A 415 -8.21 -1.41 3.49
CA PRO A 415 -7.38 -2.59 3.34
C PRO A 415 -6.89 -2.83 1.89
N GLY A 416 -6.18 -1.90 1.31
CA GLY A 416 -5.79 -1.90 -0.11
C GLY A 416 -5.14 -3.20 -0.60
N ALA A 417 -4.39 -3.92 0.24
CA ALA A 417 -3.79 -5.20 -0.13
C ALA A 417 -4.85 -6.30 -0.29
N THR A 418 -5.70 -6.52 0.73
CA THR A 418 -6.81 -7.49 0.65
C THR A 418 -7.75 -7.17 -0.50
N SER A 419 -8.01 -5.90 -0.72
CA SER A 419 -8.95 -5.42 -1.75
C SER A 419 -8.32 -5.32 -3.14
N SER A 420 -7.04 -5.64 -3.30
CA SER A 420 -6.25 -5.28 -4.50
C SER A 420 -6.85 -5.78 -5.83
N LEU A 421 -7.38 -7.00 -5.86
CA LEU A 421 -8.05 -7.53 -7.06
C LEU A 421 -9.39 -6.84 -7.35
N ALA A 422 -10.18 -6.53 -6.32
CA ALA A 422 -11.42 -5.78 -6.48
C ALA A 422 -11.15 -4.31 -6.87
N ILE A 423 -10.10 -3.70 -6.30
CA ILE A 423 -9.62 -2.37 -6.70
C ILE A 423 -9.15 -2.37 -8.16
N ALA A 424 -8.45 -3.41 -8.60
CA ALA A 424 -7.97 -3.53 -9.97
C ALA A 424 -9.13 -3.56 -10.98
N LYS A 425 -10.20 -4.31 -10.69
CA LYS A 425 -11.42 -4.31 -11.51
C LYS A 425 -12.04 -2.90 -11.58
N MET A 426 -12.22 -2.25 -10.43
CA MET A 426 -12.76 -0.88 -10.38
C MET A 426 -11.89 0.13 -11.16
N ILE A 427 -10.56 0.01 -11.10
CA ILE A 427 -9.64 0.86 -11.86
C ILE A 427 -9.73 0.56 -13.35
N ALA A 428 -9.82 -0.71 -13.76
CA ALA A 428 -10.01 -1.09 -15.15
C ALA A 428 -11.30 -0.50 -15.72
N ASP A 429 -12.44 -0.64 -15.00
CA ASP A 429 -13.72 -0.02 -15.39
C ASP A 429 -13.60 1.50 -15.57
N LYS A 430 -12.85 2.18 -14.68
CA LYS A 430 -12.61 3.63 -14.80
C LYS A 430 -11.77 3.98 -16.02
N LEU A 431 -10.73 3.21 -16.33
CA LEU A 431 -9.88 3.43 -17.50
C LEU A 431 -10.63 3.18 -18.80
N GLU A 432 -11.41 2.08 -18.87
CA GLU A 432 -12.27 1.76 -20.01
C GLU A 432 -13.26 2.88 -20.29
N ASN A 433 -13.95 3.37 -19.25
CA ASN A 433 -14.93 4.45 -19.38
C ASN A 433 -14.28 5.79 -19.74
N GLN A 434 -13.14 6.14 -19.10
CA GLN A 434 -12.50 7.44 -19.31
C GLN A 434 -11.82 7.54 -20.68
N PHE A 435 -11.18 6.46 -21.12
CA PHE A 435 -10.36 6.47 -22.34
C PHE A 435 -11.01 5.73 -23.53
N ASN A 436 -12.27 5.30 -23.40
CA ASN A 436 -13.01 4.54 -24.42
C ASN A 436 -12.23 3.30 -24.90
N ILE A 437 -11.58 2.59 -23.98
CA ILE A 437 -10.89 1.33 -24.28
C ILE A 437 -11.95 0.24 -24.47
N LYS A 438 -11.91 -0.42 -25.64
CA LYS A 438 -12.86 -1.48 -26.03
C LYS A 438 -12.14 -2.80 -26.21
#